data_d829496e12e604df4729f882acdbfaef
#
_entry.id   d829496e12e604df4729f882acdbfaef
#
_cell.length_a   1.000
_cell.length_b   1.000
_cell.length_c   1.000
_cell.angle_alpha   90.00
_cell.angle_beta   90.00
_cell.angle_gamma   90.00
#
_symmetry.space_group_name_H-M   'P 1'
#
loop_
_entity.id
_entity.type
_entity.pdbx_description
1 polymer ?
#
loop_
_entity_poly.entity_id
_entity_poly.type
_entity_poly.pdbx_seq_one_letter_code
_entity_poly.pdbx_strand_id
1 'polypeptide(L)'
;LMDEIFGYENFRNEIVWKRGRGVIHTTSEQFSRLYDSVLFYTKSQNAIFNRILIPYSESTLKLYRYQDKKGRYRVQELRDYSEKNIEKFKREGRIEKKEGRLYLKQYLSDKEGVALDDFWTDVGSVAYEARDENLYFQTQKPEALLKRVILASSNSGDLVADFFCGSGTTGAVAEKLGRRWIMADLSKFAIQVTRKRLLDIHHSKDLLDEKKKEYGNPARPFEILNIGNYSIGEWNGREDEFVKFILQLYQAKPLTGFNYIHGEKEKRAVHVGSLSAPVTLEEIKTVVDECKDNNFKTLDVLGLEWGYEVNELAKALAKKSNVDLRLIQIPSYNELSSALVGFDLNLFKIPEEIVEKEISKNIKFIELPYLEVETKIKGKNVELKIADFQLPPTPELAEISEKIKDSVDLIDYWAVDWNYRGDTFHNQWQDYRTKREPRVDKKANYTYTKSGEYQIMVKVIDVFGGDVSKVIKVKVK
;
A
#
# COMPACT_ATOMS: atom_id res chain seq x y z
N LEU A 1 -17.85 -15.98 -7.93
CA LEU A 1 -17.50 -15.09 -6.80
C LEU A 1 -18.20 -13.73 -6.90
N MET A 2 -18.04 -12.97 -8.01
CA MET A 2 -18.71 -11.65 -8.13
C MET A 2 -20.24 -11.79 -8.15
N ASP A 3 -20.76 -12.79 -8.86
CA ASP A 3 -22.19 -13.09 -8.87
C ASP A 3 -22.72 -13.50 -7.49
N GLU A 4 -21.93 -14.23 -6.70
CA GLU A 4 -22.27 -14.63 -5.33
C GLU A 4 -22.33 -13.43 -4.37
N ILE A 5 -21.46 -12.42 -4.58
CA ILE A 5 -21.38 -11.23 -3.72
C ILE A 5 -22.42 -10.18 -4.11
N PHE A 6 -22.58 -9.91 -5.41
CA PHE A 6 -23.37 -8.78 -5.91
C PHE A 6 -24.71 -9.21 -6.53
N GLY A 7 -24.89 -10.50 -6.84
CA GLY A 7 -26.03 -11.02 -7.63
C GLY A 7 -25.78 -10.88 -9.13
N TYR A 8 -26.10 -11.94 -9.88
CA TYR A 8 -25.96 -11.96 -11.34
C TYR A 8 -26.76 -10.84 -12.04
N GLU A 9 -27.93 -10.52 -11.52
CA GLU A 9 -28.82 -9.46 -12.02
C GLU A 9 -28.20 -8.05 -11.92
N ASN A 10 -27.17 -7.90 -11.13
CA ASN A 10 -26.45 -6.64 -10.94
C ASN A 10 -25.19 -6.52 -11.81
N PHE A 11 -24.88 -7.53 -12.61
CA PHE A 11 -23.85 -7.45 -13.65
C PHE A 11 -24.27 -6.43 -14.71
N ARG A 12 -23.35 -5.56 -15.08
CA ARG A 12 -23.57 -4.49 -16.08
C ARG A 12 -22.77 -4.71 -17.35
N ASN A 13 -21.43 -4.78 -17.21
CA ASN A 13 -20.54 -4.97 -18.34
C ASN A 13 -19.30 -5.77 -17.93
N GLU A 14 -18.72 -6.48 -18.88
CA GLU A 14 -17.31 -6.80 -18.92
C GLU A 14 -16.62 -5.76 -19.80
N ILE A 15 -15.65 -5.03 -19.23
CA ILE A 15 -14.88 -4.03 -19.93
C ILE A 15 -13.53 -4.67 -20.28
N VAL A 16 -13.17 -4.65 -21.55
CA VAL A 16 -11.88 -5.15 -22.05
C VAL A 16 -10.89 -3.99 -22.12
N TRP A 17 -9.92 -3.97 -21.21
CA TRP A 17 -8.85 -2.99 -21.23
C TRP A 17 -7.59 -3.58 -21.87
N LYS A 18 -7.20 -3.04 -23.04
CA LYS A 18 -5.97 -3.42 -23.73
C LYS A 18 -4.77 -2.74 -23.07
N ARG A 19 -3.89 -3.52 -22.43
CA ARG A 19 -2.74 -3.01 -21.65
C ARG A 19 -1.61 -2.37 -22.47
N GLY A 20 -1.61 -2.49 -23.79
CA GLY A 20 -0.57 -1.94 -24.64
C GLY A 20 -0.08 -2.93 -25.72
N ARG A 21 1.03 -2.59 -26.37
CA ARG A 21 1.62 -3.42 -27.41
C ARG A 21 2.42 -4.54 -26.75
N GLY A 22 1.96 -5.78 -26.87
CA GLY A 22 2.60 -6.92 -26.24
C GLY A 22 4.01 -7.12 -26.76
N VAL A 23 4.95 -7.39 -25.84
CA VAL A 23 6.18 -8.09 -26.19
C VAL A 23 5.78 -9.53 -26.49
N ILE A 24 6.17 -10.00 -27.66
CA ILE A 24 5.81 -11.32 -28.18
C ILE A 24 6.58 -12.38 -27.39
N HIS A 25 6.04 -12.80 -26.26
CA HIS A 25 6.30 -14.10 -25.71
C HIS A 25 5.18 -15.04 -26.20
N THR A 26 5.16 -15.31 -27.49
CA THR A 26 4.37 -16.40 -28.02
C THR A 26 5.08 -17.69 -27.58
N THR A 27 4.51 -18.36 -26.61
CA THR A 27 4.71 -19.81 -26.53
C THR A 27 4.11 -20.39 -27.81
N SER A 28 4.71 -21.45 -28.36
CA SER A 28 4.27 -22.06 -29.62
C SER A 28 2.83 -22.61 -29.63
N GLU A 29 2.12 -22.53 -28.50
CA GLU A 29 0.85 -23.24 -28.26
C GLU A 29 -0.36 -22.33 -27.98
N GLN A 30 -0.19 -21.01 -27.75
CA GLN A 30 -1.32 -20.12 -27.44
C GLN A 30 -1.06 -18.67 -27.85
N PHE A 31 -2.15 -17.93 -28.09
CA PHE A 31 -2.08 -16.48 -28.35
C PHE A 31 -1.70 -15.70 -27.08
N SER A 32 -0.88 -14.65 -27.24
CA SER A 32 -0.52 -13.76 -26.13
C SER A 32 -1.74 -12.98 -25.64
N ARG A 33 -1.96 -12.98 -24.31
CA ARG A 33 -3.01 -12.20 -23.67
C ARG A 33 -2.57 -10.75 -23.46
N LEU A 34 -3.18 -9.81 -24.21
CA LEU A 34 -2.82 -8.39 -24.20
C LEU A 34 -3.82 -7.49 -23.47
N TYR A 35 -4.79 -8.05 -22.79
CA TYR A 35 -5.84 -7.30 -22.11
C TYR A 35 -6.10 -7.84 -20.71
N ASP A 36 -6.69 -6.98 -19.88
CA ASP A 36 -7.33 -7.35 -18.62
C ASP A 36 -8.83 -7.08 -18.75
N SER A 37 -9.65 -7.92 -18.10
CA SER A 37 -11.10 -7.73 -17.97
C SER A 37 -11.40 -6.98 -16.69
N VAL A 38 -12.22 -5.93 -16.79
CA VAL A 38 -12.77 -5.20 -15.64
C VAL A 38 -14.26 -5.51 -15.56
N LEU A 39 -14.67 -6.20 -14.51
CA LEU A 39 -16.09 -6.58 -14.32
C LEU A 39 -16.81 -5.45 -13.60
N PHE A 40 -17.86 -4.94 -14.21
CA PHE A 40 -18.69 -3.89 -13.64
C PHE A 40 -19.97 -4.46 -13.07
N TYR A 41 -20.14 -4.28 -11.76
CA TYR A 41 -21.35 -4.64 -11.01
C TYR A 41 -21.91 -3.42 -10.28
N THR A 42 -23.20 -3.43 -10.03
CA THR A 42 -23.88 -2.47 -9.15
C THR A 42 -24.47 -3.19 -7.97
N LYS A 43 -24.64 -2.55 -6.83
CA LYS A 43 -25.30 -3.15 -5.67
C LYS A 43 -26.84 -3.07 -5.77
N SER A 44 -27.34 -2.11 -6.55
CA SER A 44 -28.76 -1.88 -6.74
C SER A 44 -29.04 -1.24 -8.10
N GLN A 45 -30.32 -1.12 -8.46
CA GLN A 45 -30.76 -0.44 -9.68
C GLN A 45 -30.53 1.09 -9.65
N ASN A 46 -30.39 1.67 -8.47
CA ASN A 46 -30.16 3.11 -8.27
C ASN A 46 -28.66 3.45 -8.17
N ALA A 47 -27.81 2.76 -8.90
CA ALA A 47 -26.38 3.02 -8.92
C ALA A 47 -26.05 4.30 -9.70
N ILE A 48 -25.01 4.99 -9.28
CA ILE A 48 -24.46 6.14 -10.01
C ILE A 48 -23.77 5.61 -11.26
N PHE A 49 -24.15 6.16 -12.41
CA PHE A 49 -23.45 5.95 -13.67
C PHE A 49 -23.35 7.27 -14.44
N ASN A 50 -22.19 7.87 -14.44
CA ASN A 50 -21.90 9.09 -15.18
C ASN A 50 -21.34 8.73 -16.55
N ARG A 51 -22.03 9.16 -17.60
CA ARG A 51 -21.60 8.91 -18.98
C ARG A 51 -20.31 9.65 -19.28
N ILE A 52 -19.26 8.94 -19.63
CA ILE A 52 -18.00 9.51 -20.07
C ILE A 52 -18.04 9.74 -21.57
N LEU A 53 -17.68 10.95 -22.01
CA LEU A 53 -17.51 11.28 -23.40
C LEU A 53 -16.01 11.36 -23.73
N ILE A 54 -15.62 10.73 -24.84
CA ILE A 54 -14.27 10.83 -25.38
C ILE A 54 -14.29 11.68 -26.64
N PRO A 55 -13.19 12.39 -26.97
CA PRO A 55 -13.09 13.16 -28.19
C PRO A 55 -13.37 12.31 -29.44
N TYR A 56 -13.91 12.93 -30.47
CA TYR A 56 -14.09 12.28 -31.75
C TYR A 56 -12.75 11.87 -32.34
N SER A 57 -12.66 10.65 -32.87
CA SER A 57 -11.51 10.21 -33.64
C SER A 57 -11.37 11.02 -34.93
N GLU A 58 -10.15 11.09 -35.48
CA GLU A 58 -9.92 11.76 -36.77
C GLU A 58 -10.80 11.20 -37.90
N SER A 59 -11.03 9.90 -37.93
CA SER A 59 -11.92 9.25 -38.89
C SER A 59 -13.36 9.74 -38.76
N THR A 60 -13.85 9.88 -37.50
CA THR A 60 -15.17 10.44 -37.25
C THR A 60 -15.24 11.92 -37.62
N LEU A 61 -14.23 12.73 -37.30
CA LEU A 61 -14.18 14.13 -37.70
C LEU A 61 -14.19 14.34 -39.22
N LYS A 62 -13.60 13.44 -39.99
CA LYS A 62 -13.64 13.45 -41.45
C LYS A 62 -15.04 13.23 -42.03
N LEU A 63 -15.97 12.61 -41.30
CA LEU A 63 -17.37 12.46 -41.68
C LEU A 63 -18.13 13.79 -41.68
N TYR A 64 -17.74 14.75 -40.84
CA TYR A 64 -18.33 16.07 -40.71
C TYR A 64 -17.74 17.03 -41.76
N ARG A 65 -17.92 16.67 -43.03
CA ARG A 65 -17.31 17.32 -44.22
C ARG A 65 -18.08 18.54 -44.75
N TYR A 66 -19.31 18.73 -44.32
CA TYR A 66 -20.14 19.85 -44.73
C TYR A 66 -20.10 20.95 -43.70
N GLN A 67 -20.33 22.21 -44.16
CA GLN A 67 -20.38 23.39 -43.29
C GLN A 67 -21.48 24.35 -43.72
N ASP A 68 -22.21 24.91 -42.76
CA ASP A 68 -23.12 26.02 -42.96
C ASP A 68 -22.98 27.02 -41.79
N LYS A 69 -23.92 27.98 -41.71
CA LYS A 69 -23.90 29.03 -40.66
C LYS A 69 -23.96 28.49 -39.22
N LYS A 70 -24.45 27.27 -39.03
CA LYS A 70 -24.54 26.61 -37.69
C LYS A 70 -23.30 25.79 -37.36
N GLY A 71 -22.38 25.59 -38.31
CA GLY A 71 -21.13 24.88 -38.10
C GLY A 71 -20.92 23.69 -39.03
N ARG A 72 -19.93 22.88 -38.65
CA ARG A 72 -19.62 21.64 -39.42
C ARG A 72 -20.66 20.57 -39.12
N TYR A 73 -21.10 19.86 -40.18
CA TYR A 73 -22.09 18.80 -40.04
C TYR A 73 -21.84 17.63 -40.99
N ARG A 74 -22.45 16.50 -40.65
CA ARG A 74 -22.60 15.35 -41.55
C ARG A 74 -24.08 15.14 -41.86
N VAL A 75 -24.39 14.40 -42.90
CA VAL A 75 -25.75 14.03 -43.25
C VAL A 75 -26.02 12.55 -43.00
N GLN A 76 -27.18 12.26 -42.42
CA GLN A 76 -27.66 10.91 -42.18
C GLN A 76 -29.06 10.77 -42.78
N GLU A 77 -29.31 9.70 -43.56
CA GLU A 77 -30.63 9.42 -44.14
C GLU A 77 -31.65 9.18 -43.03
N LEU A 78 -32.79 9.85 -43.17
CA LEU A 78 -33.94 9.69 -42.27
C LEU A 78 -34.71 8.42 -42.67
N ARG A 79 -34.43 7.28 -42.02
CA ARG A 79 -35.13 6.00 -42.27
C ARG A 79 -36.23 5.74 -41.24
N ASP A 80 -35.91 5.78 -39.97
CA ASP A 80 -36.77 5.27 -38.88
C ASP A 80 -37.10 6.36 -37.81
N TYR A 81 -37.22 7.62 -38.23
CA TYR A 81 -37.60 8.70 -37.32
C TYR A 81 -39.13 8.88 -37.29
N SER A 82 -39.67 9.06 -36.09
CA SER A 82 -41.10 9.39 -35.93
C SER A 82 -41.46 10.73 -36.60
N GLU A 83 -42.68 10.86 -37.11
CA GLU A 83 -43.18 12.09 -37.76
C GLU A 83 -42.98 13.31 -36.90
N LYS A 84 -43.20 13.21 -35.59
CA LYS A 84 -42.99 14.25 -34.60
C LYS A 84 -41.52 14.76 -34.62
N ASN A 85 -40.56 13.84 -34.70
CA ASN A 85 -39.12 14.21 -34.75
C ASN A 85 -38.78 14.81 -36.13
N ILE A 86 -39.31 14.32 -37.20
CA ILE A 86 -39.10 14.89 -38.55
C ILE A 86 -39.62 16.34 -38.61
N GLU A 87 -40.81 16.60 -38.06
CA GLU A 87 -41.34 17.98 -37.98
C GLU A 87 -40.51 18.89 -37.12
N LYS A 88 -39.98 18.41 -35.99
CA LYS A 88 -39.02 19.14 -35.16
C LYS A 88 -37.80 19.51 -35.96
N PHE A 89 -37.16 18.58 -36.62
CA PHE A 89 -35.94 18.83 -37.42
C PHE A 89 -36.19 19.74 -38.63
N LYS A 90 -37.38 19.67 -39.21
CA LYS A 90 -37.80 20.65 -40.24
C LYS A 90 -37.85 22.06 -39.69
N ARG A 91 -38.49 22.30 -38.54
CA ARG A 91 -38.55 23.59 -37.86
C ARG A 91 -37.18 24.13 -37.51
N GLU A 92 -36.26 23.24 -37.10
CA GLU A 92 -34.88 23.58 -36.79
C GLU A 92 -34.00 23.83 -38.03
N GLY A 93 -34.54 23.63 -39.24
CA GLY A 93 -33.79 23.77 -40.49
C GLY A 93 -32.67 22.73 -40.65
N ARG A 94 -32.89 21.56 -40.11
CA ARG A 94 -31.91 20.45 -40.10
C ARG A 94 -32.18 19.40 -41.16
N ILE A 95 -33.26 19.52 -41.94
CA ILE A 95 -33.60 18.57 -43.00
C ILE A 95 -33.07 19.10 -44.35
N GLU A 96 -32.34 18.23 -45.05
CA GLU A 96 -31.88 18.44 -46.41
C GLU A 96 -32.49 17.38 -47.32
N LYS A 97 -33.04 17.79 -48.48
CA LYS A 97 -33.59 16.85 -49.46
C LYS A 97 -32.60 16.69 -50.58
N LYS A 98 -32.12 15.46 -50.82
CA LYS A 98 -31.25 15.07 -51.92
C LYS A 98 -31.82 13.89 -52.64
N GLU A 99 -31.93 13.94 -53.96
CA GLU A 99 -32.39 12.84 -54.82
C GLU A 99 -33.68 12.16 -54.32
N GLY A 100 -34.66 12.98 -53.91
CA GLY A 100 -35.95 12.51 -53.39
C GLY A 100 -35.94 11.99 -51.96
N ARG A 101 -34.77 11.85 -51.30
CA ARG A 101 -34.63 11.37 -49.94
C ARG A 101 -34.40 12.51 -48.95
N LEU A 102 -34.82 12.30 -47.72
CA LEU A 102 -34.61 13.25 -46.62
C LEU A 102 -33.41 12.86 -45.80
N TYR A 103 -32.57 13.81 -45.51
CA TYR A 103 -31.36 13.66 -44.68
C TYR A 103 -31.40 14.63 -43.50
N LEU A 104 -30.97 14.15 -42.34
CA LEU A 104 -30.77 14.94 -41.14
C LEU A 104 -29.36 15.48 -41.11
N LYS A 105 -29.21 16.80 -40.96
CA LYS A 105 -27.94 17.43 -40.61
C LYS A 105 -27.65 17.21 -39.13
N GLN A 106 -26.57 16.46 -38.86
CA GLN A 106 -26.01 16.28 -37.51
C GLN A 106 -24.80 17.18 -37.40
N TYR A 107 -24.90 18.19 -36.54
CA TYR A 107 -23.79 19.12 -36.33
C TYR A 107 -22.75 18.54 -35.38
N LEU A 108 -21.48 18.87 -35.58
CA LEU A 108 -20.38 18.47 -34.70
C LEU A 108 -20.59 19.02 -33.29
N SER A 109 -21.22 20.21 -33.19
CA SER A 109 -21.58 20.85 -31.92
C SER A 109 -22.79 20.24 -31.19
N ASP A 110 -23.50 19.29 -31.81
CA ASP A 110 -24.67 18.65 -31.18
C ASP A 110 -24.29 17.76 -29.98
N LYS A 111 -23.05 17.31 -29.93
CA LYS A 111 -22.51 16.46 -28.88
C LYS A 111 -21.06 16.83 -28.61
N GLU A 112 -20.66 16.78 -27.36
CA GLU A 112 -19.29 17.08 -26.94
C GLU A 112 -18.30 15.93 -27.19
N GLY A 113 -18.76 14.80 -27.70
CA GLY A 113 -17.94 13.62 -28.01
C GLY A 113 -18.76 12.36 -28.25
N VAL A 114 -18.08 11.24 -28.23
CA VAL A 114 -18.67 9.89 -28.32
C VAL A 114 -18.70 9.28 -26.92
N ALA A 115 -19.81 8.60 -26.58
CA ALA A 115 -19.84 7.85 -25.34
C ALA A 115 -18.77 6.74 -25.36
N LEU A 116 -18.05 6.64 -24.26
CA LEU A 116 -17.07 5.58 -24.06
C LEU A 116 -17.81 4.22 -24.07
N ASP A 117 -17.28 3.28 -24.83
CA ASP A 117 -17.74 1.89 -24.90
C ASP A 117 -16.99 1.01 -23.88
N ASP A 118 -17.19 -0.31 -23.95
CA ASP A 118 -16.57 -1.31 -23.06
C ASP A 118 -15.26 -1.90 -23.64
N PHE A 119 -14.73 -1.33 -24.72
CA PHE A 119 -13.46 -1.77 -25.31
C PHE A 119 -12.42 -0.65 -25.29
N TRP A 120 -11.59 -0.64 -24.23
CA TRP A 120 -10.64 0.45 -23.96
C TRP A 120 -9.26 0.14 -24.53
N THR A 121 -8.92 0.79 -25.62
CA THR A 121 -7.64 0.62 -26.33
C THR A 121 -6.72 1.83 -26.31
N ASP A 122 -7.20 2.94 -25.79
CA ASP A 122 -6.57 4.26 -25.78
C ASP A 122 -5.91 4.61 -24.43
N VAL A 123 -5.99 3.71 -23.44
CA VAL A 123 -5.28 3.82 -22.16
C VAL A 123 -4.18 2.78 -22.10
N GLY A 124 -2.95 3.20 -22.26
CA GLY A 124 -1.80 2.31 -22.19
C GLY A 124 -1.40 1.94 -20.74
N SER A 125 -0.55 0.94 -20.62
CA SER A 125 0.00 0.54 -19.32
C SER A 125 1.10 1.49 -18.86
N VAL A 126 1.37 1.48 -17.55
CA VAL A 126 2.44 2.28 -16.93
C VAL A 126 3.81 1.96 -17.51
N ALA A 127 4.05 0.71 -17.93
CA ALA A 127 5.35 0.30 -18.47
C ALA A 127 5.69 0.95 -19.82
N TYR A 128 4.68 1.30 -20.62
CA TYR A 128 4.88 1.75 -22.01
C TYR A 128 4.47 3.19 -22.25
N GLU A 129 3.32 3.63 -21.77
CA GLU A 129 2.73 4.92 -22.14
C GLU A 129 2.65 5.91 -20.98
N ALA A 130 2.57 5.44 -19.74
CA ALA A 130 2.50 6.27 -18.55
C ALA A 130 3.76 6.16 -17.68
N ARG A 131 4.94 6.24 -18.30
CA ARG A 131 6.24 6.03 -17.62
C ARG A 131 6.51 7.01 -16.49
N ASP A 132 5.99 8.21 -16.57
CA ASP A 132 6.18 9.25 -15.56
C ASP A 132 5.48 8.90 -14.23
N GLU A 133 4.41 8.08 -14.30
CA GLU A 133 3.69 7.58 -13.13
C GLU A 133 4.33 6.33 -12.50
N ASN A 134 5.34 5.74 -13.16
CA ASN A 134 5.88 4.45 -12.77
C ASN A 134 6.60 4.53 -11.42
N LEU A 135 6.08 3.81 -10.43
CA LEU A 135 6.67 3.64 -9.10
C LEU A 135 7.46 2.32 -8.97
N TYR A 136 7.67 1.60 -10.08
CA TYR A 136 8.29 0.27 -10.12
C TYR A 136 7.55 -0.80 -9.31
N PHE A 137 6.25 -0.60 -9.09
CA PHE A 137 5.38 -1.58 -8.48
C PHE A 137 4.83 -2.50 -9.58
N GLN A 138 5.09 -3.81 -9.49
CA GLN A 138 4.88 -4.77 -10.57
C GLN A 138 3.46 -4.77 -11.16
N THR A 139 2.44 -4.57 -10.33
CA THR A 139 1.02 -4.64 -10.72
C THR A 139 0.37 -3.26 -10.83
N GLN A 140 1.15 -2.18 -10.86
CA GLN A 140 0.64 -0.82 -10.92
C GLN A 140 -0.27 -0.61 -12.12
N LYS A 141 -1.44 0.00 -11.89
CA LYS A 141 -2.36 0.44 -12.94
C LYS A 141 -2.16 1.94 -13.25
N PRO A 142 -2.38 2.39 -14.50
CA PRO A 142 -2.26 3.80 -14.85
C PRO A 142 -3.39 4.64 -14.26
N GLU A 143 -3.10 5.88 -13.90
CA GLU A 143 -4.10 6.82 -13.35
C GLU A 143 -5.25 7.08 -14.34
N ALA A 144 -4.99 7.08 -15.63
CA ALA A 144 -6.01 7.26 -16.66
C ALA A 144 -7.10 6.18 -16.64
N LEU A 145 -6.73 4.92 -16.30
CA LEU A 145 -7.68 3.82 -16.14
C LEU A 145 -8.60 4.08 -14.95
N LEU A 146 -8.02 4.38 -13.78
CA LEU A 146 -8.77 4.61 -12.55
C LEU A 146 -9.60 5.91 -12.64
N LYS A 147 -9.12 6.92 -13.36
CA LYS A 147 -9.88 8.14 -13.66
C LYS A 147 -11.22 7.79 -14.33
N ARG A 148 -11.22 6.94 -15.35
CA ARG A 148 -12.46 6.50 -16.02
C ARG A 148 -13.39 5.78 -15.06
N VAL A 149 -12.88 4.79 -14.33
CA VAL A 149 -13.69 4.01 -13.38
C VAL A 149 -14.33 4.93 -12.34
N ILE A 150 -13.54 5.81 -11.71
CA ILE A 150 -14.00 6.69 -10.62
C ILE A 150 -14.98 7.75 -11.14
N LEU A 151 -14.70 8.38 -12.28
CA LEU A 151 -15.63 9.36 -12.87
C LEU A 151 -16.96 8.75 -13.27
N ALA A 152 -16.94 7.52 -13.84
CA ALA A 152 -18.17 6.83 -14.24
C ALA A 152 -19.04 6.42 -13.06
N SER A 153 -18.45 6.07 -11.91
CA SER A 153 -19.13 5.42 -10.81
C SER A 153 -19.30 6.25 -9.54
N SER A 154 -18.85 7.52 -9.54
CA SER A 154 -18.93 8.39 -8.36
C SER A 154 -18.99 9.87 -8.71
N ASN A 155 -19.44 10.68 -7.75
CA ASN A 155 -19.43 12.14 -7.79
C ASN A 155 -18.37 12.70 -6.83
N SER A 156 -18.07 14.01 -6.96
CA SER A 156 -17.17 14.68 -6.00
C SER A 156 -17.71 14.57 -4.58
N GLY A 157 -16.83 14.25 -3.62
CA GLY A 157 -17.20 14.03 -2.22
C GLY A 157 -17.62 12.60 -1.87
N ASP A 158 -17.92 11.75 -2.85
CA ASP A 158 -18.24 10.34 -2.62
C ASP A 158 -17.04 9.57 -2.07
N LEU A 159 -17.31 8.42 -1.47
CA LEU A 159 -16.30 7.52 -0.93
C LEU A 159 -15.92 6.46 -1.97
N VAL A 160 -14.64 6.34 -2.26
CA VAL A 160 -14.03 5.30 -3.09
C VAL A 160 -13.24 4.35 -2.18
N ALA A 161 -13.46 3.05 -2.31
CA ALA A 161 -12.72 2.05 -1.53
C ALA A 161 -11.97 1.08 -2.47
N ASP A 162 -10.73 0.76 -2.08
CA ASP A 162 -9.90 -0.24 -2.76
C ASP A 162 -9.18 -1.08 -1.69
N PHE A 163 -9.60 -2.34 -1.55
CA PHE A 163 -9.10 -3.25 -0.52
C PHE A 163 -7.89 -4.07 -0.98
N PHE A 164 -7.38 -3.82 -2.19
CA PHE A 164 -6.19 -4.42 -2.78
C PHE A 164 -5.36 -3.33 -3.48
N CYS A 165 -5.11 -2.24 -2.78
CA CYS A 165 -4.69 -0.97 -3.36
C CYS A 165 -3.29 -0.99 -4.02
N GLY A 166 -2.43 -1.95 -3.67
CA GLY A 166 -1.09 -2.08 -4.22
C GLY A 166 -0.29 -0.78 -4.13
N SER A 167 -0.02 -0.17 -5.27
CA SER A 167 0.70 1.12 -5.37
C SER A 167 -0.17 2.36 -5.10
N GLY A 168 -1.43 2.21 -4.67
CA GLY A 168 -2.32 3.29 -4.30
C GLY A 168 -2.83 4.16 -5.45
N THR A 169 -2.88 3.64 -6.67
CA THR A 169 -3.38 4.41 -7.83
C THR A 169 -4.80 4.90 -7.62
N THR A 170 -5.67 4.04 -7.09
CA THR A 170 -7.08 4.37 -6.80
C THR A 170 -7.20 5.55 -5.85
N GLY A 171 -6.45 5.54 -4.74
CA GLY A 171 -6.46 6.63 -3.76
C GLY A 171 -5.90 7.95 -4.32
N ALA A 172 -4.80 7.89 -5.07
CA ALA A 172 -4.23 9.06 -5.70
C ALA A 172 -5.20 9.72 -6.70
N VAL A 173 -5.87 8.91 -7.51
CA VAL A 173 -6.87 9.41 -8.47
C VAL A 173 -8.11 9.93 -7.75
N ALA A 174 -8.61 9.24 -6.73
CA ALA A 174 -9.74 9.69 -5.93
C ALA A 174 -9.45 11.04 -5.25
N GLU A 175 -8.24 11.21 -4.69
CA GLU A 175 -7.79 12.47 -4.10
C GLU A 175 -7.80 13.61 -5.12
N LYS A 176 -7.16 13.42 -6.29
CA LYS A 176 -7.11 14.42 -7.37
C LYS A 176 -8.49 14.79 -7.91
N LEU A 177 -9.43 13.87 -7.88
CA LEU A 177 -10.80 14.07 -8.35
C LEU A 177 -11.75 14.57 -7.24
N GLY A 178 -11.25 14.85 -6.03
CA GLY A 178 -12.05 15.35 -4.92
C GLY A 178 -12.98 14.32 -4.28
N ARG A 179 -12.69 13.03 -4.40
CA ARG A 179 -13.38 11.94 -3.70
C ARG A 179 -12.70 11.67 -2.36
N ARG A 180 -13.46 11.17 -1.38
CA ARG A 180 -12.88 10.54 -0.19
C ARG A 180 -12.43 9.13 -0.57
N TRP A 181 -11.47 8.58 0.17
CA TRP A 181 -10.98 7.26 -0.15
C TRP A 181 -10.62 6.45 1.10
N ILE A 182 -10.76 5.14 0.99
CA ILE A 182 -10.27 4.13 1.93
C ILE A 182 -9.50 3.10 1.10
N MET A 183 -8.27 2.83 1.49
CA MET A 183 -7.42 1.84 0.84
C MET A 183 -6.91 0.84 1.86
N ALA A 184 -6.81 -0.42 1.46
CA ALA A 184 -6.21 -1.46 2.25
C ALA A 184 -5.32 -2.36 1.39
N ASP A 185 -4.30 -2.94 2.01
CA ASP A 185 -3.46 -3.97 1.41
C ASP A 185 -2.83 -4.82 2.52
N LEU A 186 -2.56 -6.08 2.24
CA LEU A 186 -1.85 -6.96 3.17
C LEU A 186 -0.36 -6.63 3.26
N SER A 187 0.22 -6.12 2.17
CA SER A 187 1.65 -5.85 2.07
C SER A 187 2.01 -4.52 2.72
N LYS A 188 2.86 -4.55 3.73
CA LYS A 188 3.46 -3.33 4.32
C LYS A 188 4.20 -2.51 3.25
N PHE A 189 4.85 -3.17 2.29
CA PHE A 189 5.51 -2.52 1.16
C PHE A 189 4.51 -1.76 0.27
N ALA A 190 3.35 -2.37 -0.05
CA ALA A 190 2.29 -1.70 -0.80
C ALA A 190 1.79 -0.44 -0.08
N ILE A 191 1.53 -0.54 1.23
CA ILE A 191 1.12 0.61 2.06
C ILE A 191 2.19 1.70 2.08
N GLN A 192 3.47 1.34 2.15
CA GLN A 192 4.56 2.32 2.10
C GLN A 192 4.65 3.03 0.75
N VAL A 193 4.53 2.30 -0.36
CA VAL A 193 4.50 2.89 -1.71
C VAL A 193 3.30 3.83 -1.85
N THR A 194 2.13 3.39 -1.40
CA THR A 194 0.89 4.19 -1.38
C THR A 194 1.05 5.46 -0.54
N ARG A 195 1.62 5.37 0.66
CA ARG A 195 1.90 6.53 1.52
C ARG A 195 2.77 7.55 0.79
N LYS A 196 3.90 7.13 0.25
CA LYS A 196 4.81 8.02 -0.49
C LYS A 196 4.15 8.65 -1.70
N ARG A 197 3.35 7.89 -2.45
CA ARG A 197 2.59 8.41 -3.58
C ARG A 197 1.64 9.53 -3.17
N LEU A 198 0.95 9.39 -2.04
CA LEU A 198 0.04 10.42 -1.53
C LEU A 198 0.78 11.63 -0.97
N LEU A 199 1.90 11.44 -0.28
CA LEU A 199 2.72 12.54 0.23
C LEU A 199 3.33 13.37 -0.90
N ASP A 200 3.73 12.72 -2.00
CA ASP A 200 4.34 13.38 -3.19
C ASP A 200 3.30 13.70 -4.29
N ILE A 201 2.01 13.58 -4.01
CA ILE A 201 0.93 13.71 -5.00
C ILE A 201 0.96 15.06 -5.73
N HIS A 202 1.39 16.12 -5.05
CA HIS A 202 1.45 17.48 -5.59
C HIS A 202 2.40 17.62 -6.77
N HIS A 203 3.44 16.79 -6.86
CA HIS A 203 4.36 16.72 -8.00
C HIS A 203 3.86 15.81 -9.13
N SER A 204 2.80 15.08 -8.92
CA SER A 204 2.24 14.19 -9.94
C SER A 204 1.40 14.97 -10.95
N LYS A 205 1.14 14.36 -12.11
CA LYS A 205 0.37 14.97 -13.20
C LYS A 205 -1.04 15.34 -12.74
N ASP A 206 -1.53 16.53 -13.15
CA ASP A 206 -2.94 16.89 -13.00
C ASP A 206 -3.83 16.02 -13.90
N LEU A 207 -4.99 15.62 -13.40
CA LEU A 207 -5.93 14.77 -14.15
C LEU A 207 -7.07 15.53 -14.82
N LEU A 208 -7.35 16.74 -14.36
CA LEU A 208 -8.48 17.55 -14.84
C LEU A 208 -8.03 18.61 -15.85
N ASP A 209 -6.83 19.14 -15.68
CA ASP A 209 -6.26 20.16 -16.55
C ASP A 209 -4.96 19.63 -17.22
N GLU A 210 -5.07 19.19 -18.46
CA GLU A 210 -3.94 18.65 -19.24
C GLU A 210 -2.84 19.70 -19.50
N LYS A 211 -3.11 20.99 -19.34
CA LYS A 211 -2.14 22.07 -19.48
C LYS A 211 -1.27 22.24 -18.26
N LYS A 212 -1.72 21.80 -17.12
CA LYS A 212 -0.93 21.78 -15.89
C LYS A 212 0.05 20.63 -15.90
N LYS A 213 1.32 20.92 -15.63
CA LYS A 213 2.37 19.90 -15.51
C LYS A 213 2.24 19.09 -14.22
N GLU A 214 1.83 19.72 -13.15
CA GLU A 214 1.74 19.13 -11.80
C GLU A 214 0.38 19.43 -11.18
N TYR A 215 -0.11 18.53 -10.36
CA TYR A 215 -1.36 18.69 -9.60
C TYR A 215 -1.27 19.88 -8.64
N GLY A 216 -0.12 20.05 -7.98
CA GLY A 216 0.23 21.23 -7.19
C GLY A 216 -0.42 21.32 -5.81
N ASN A 217 -1.36 20.44 -5.47
CA ASN A 217 -2.00 20.43 -4.14
C ASN A 217 -1.50 19.23 -3.33
N PRO A 218 -1.18 19.40 -2.04
CA PRO A 218 -0.89 18.27 -1.17
C PRO A 218 -2.15 17.43 -0.96
N ALA A 219 -1.96 16.15 -0.61
CA ALA A 219 -3.07 15.31 -0.18
C ALA A 219 -3.71 15.89 1.10
N ARG A 220 -5.00 15.67 1.25
CA ARG A 220 -5.68 15.91 2.52
C ARG A 220 -5.05 15.08 3.64
N PRO A 221 -5.12 15.51 4.90
CA PRO A 221 -4.68 14.72 6.03
C PRO A 221 -5.30 13.33 6.01
N PHE A 222 -4.49 12.31 6.21
CA PHE A 222 -4.90 10.91 6.27
C PHE A 222 -4.16 10.17 7.38
N GLU A 223 -4.71 9.05 7.81
CA GLU A 223 -4.10 8.17 8.80
C GLU A 223 -3.84 6.79 8.19
N ILE A 224 -2.88 6.07 8.76
CA ILE A 224 -2.58 4.68 8.44
C ILE A 224 -2.87 3.86 9.67
N LEU A 225 -3.79 2.93 9.52
CA LEU A 225 -4.20 2.01 10.56
C LEU A 225 -3.62 0.62 10.28
N ASN A 226 -3.10 -0.02 11.30
CA ASN A 226 -2.77 -1.43 11.25
C ASN A 226 -3.89 -2.20 11.96
N ILE A 227 -4.42 -3.19 11.27
CA ILE A 227 -5.30 -4.16 11.91
C ILE A 227 -4.39 -5.09 12.68
N GLY A 228 -4.42 -5.01 14.00
CA GLY A 228 -3.66 -5.92 14.88
C GLY A 228 -4.13 -7.37 14.72
N ASN A 229 -3.30 -8.29 15.13
CA ASN A 229 -3.62 -9.72 15.14
C ASN A 229 -4.64 -10.02 16.25
N TYR A 230 -5.90 -9.74 16.02
CA TYR A 230 -6.99 -10.02 16.96
C TYR A 230 -7.45 -11.49 16.99
N SER A 231 -6.84 -12.37 16.22
CA SER A 231 -7.12 -13.83 16.26
C SER A 231 -6.57 -14.53 17.49
N ILE A 232 -6.20 -13.78 18.51
CA ILE A 232 -5.83 -14.25 19.85
C ILE A 232 -6.92 -15.16 20.47
N GLY A 233 -8.18 -15.01 20.01
CA GLY A 233 -9.32 -15.76 20.56
C GLY A 233 -9.18 -17.29 20.50
N GLU A 234 -8.50 -17.82 19.49
CA GLU A 234 -8.28 -19.27 19.35
C GLU A 234 -7.22 -19.82 20.32
N TRP A 235 -6.26 -18.98 20.73
CA TRP A 235 -5.19 -19.32 21.67
C TRP A 235 -5.50 -18.89 23.11
N ASN A 236 -6.62 -18.24 23.37
CA ASN A 236 -6.97 -17.70 24.66
C ASN A 236 -6.99 -18.80 25.73
N GLY A 237 -6.13 -18.69 26.73
CA GLY A 237 -5.93 -19.70 27.76
C GLY A 237 -5.06 -20.91 27.37
N ARG A 238 -4.34 -20.83 26.24
CA ARG A 238 -3.43 -21.87 25.74
C ARG A 238 -2.01 -21.35 25.49
N GLU A 239 -1.50 -20.54 26.39
CA GLU A 239 -0.16 -19.93 26.23
C GLU A 239 0.95 -20.97 26.09
N ASP A 240 0.87 -22.07 26.87
CA ASP A 240 1.86 -23.16 26.78
C ASP A 240 1.87 -23.86 25.41
N GLU A 241 0.69 -24.02 24.80
CA GLU A 241 0.57 -24.61 23.46
C GLU A 241 1.11 -23.67 22.39
N PHE A 242 0.86 -22.36 22.55
CA PHE A 242 1.44 -21.33 21.68
C PHE A 242 2.96 -21.33 21.75
N VAL A 243 3.53 -21.32 22.96
CA VAL A 243 4.99 -21.36 23.14
C VAL A 243 5.58 -22.59 22.45
N LYS A 244 5.00 -23.78 22.65
CA LYS A 244 5.46 -25.01 21.97
C LYS A 244 5.39 -24.90 20.47
N PHE A 245 4.28 -24.38 19.93
CA PHE A 245 4.11 -24.18 18.49
C PHE A 245 5.15 -23.23 17.91
N ILE A 246 5.41 -22.10 18.56
CA ILE A 246 6.42 -21.12 18.11
C ILE A 246 7.83 -21.74 18.19
N LEU A 247 8.16 -22.49 19.22
CA LEU A 247 9.45 -23.19 19.32
C LEU A 247 9.65 -24.17 18.17
N GLN A 248 8.61 -24.93 17.80
CA GLN A 248 8.66 -25.84 16.63
C GLN A 248 8.88 -25.08 15.33
N LEU A 249 8.12 -24.00 15.08
CA LEU A 249 8.28 -23.17 13.90
C LEU A 249 9.67 -22.53 13.82
N TYR A 250 10.20 -22.10 14.97
CA TYR A 250 11.53 -21.53 15.09
C TYR A 250 12.63 -22.58 15.04
N GLN A 251 12.27 -23.87 15.06
CA GLN A 251 13.18 -25.01 15.14
C GLN A 251 14.08 -24.97 16.39
N ALA A 252 13.51 -24.57 17.51
CA ALA A 252 14.17 -24.56 18.80
C ALA A 252 13.78 -25.81 19.61
N LYS A 253 14.74 -26.41 20.29
CA LYS A 253 14.51 -27.56 21.17
C LYS A 253 13.90 -27.04 22.48
N PRO A 254 12.73 -27.53 22.92
CA PRO A 254 12.16 -27.14 24.21
C PRO A 254 13.09 -27.48 25.37
N LEU A 255 13.17 -26.59 26.35
CA LEU A 255 13.87 -26.80 27.62
C LEU A 255 12.86 -26.81 28.78
N THR A 256 13.21 -27.52 29.85
CA THR A 256 12.42 -27.59 31.10
C THR A 256 13.30 -27.21 32.30
N GLY A 257 12.67 -26.73 33.36
CA GLY A 257 13.39 -26.32 34.56
C GLY A 257 13.80 -24.85 34.59
N PHE A 258 13.33 -24.04 33.69
CA PHE A 258 13.49 -22.60 33.60
C PHE A 258 12.12 -21.92 33.71
N ASN A 259 12.11 -20.67 34.21
CA ASN A 259 10.87 -19.89 34.33
C ASN A 259 10.57 -19.10 33.06
N TYR A 260 11.60 -18.60 32.39
CA TYR A 260 11.46 -17.69 31.24
C TYR A 260 12.20 -18.21 29.99
N ILE A 261 13.18 -19.12 30.13
CA ILE A 261 13.83 -19.76 28.99
C ILE A 261 13.00 -20.96 28.56
N HIS A 262 12.34 -20.85 27.39
CA HIS A 262 11.42 -21.83 26.87
C HIS A 262 12.11 -22.90 26.02
N GLY A 263 13.25 -22.58 25.39
CA GLY A 263 13.95 -23.51 24.50
C GLY A 263 15.38 -23.09 24.21
N GLU A 264 16.03 -23.89 23.37
CA GLU A 264 17.38 -23.64 22.88
C GLU A 264 17.48 -23.88 21.36
N LYS A 265 18.14 -22.97 20.66
CA LYS A 265 18.50 -23.12 19.24
C LYS A 265 19.97 -22.76 19.05
N GLU A 266 20.77 -23.68 18.46
CA GLU A 266 22.19 -23.43 18.18
C GLU A 266 22.98 -22.88 19.38
N LYS A 267 22.71 -23.41 20.58
CA LYS A 267 23.27 -22.98 21.87
C LYS A 267 22.80 -21.59 22.35
N ARG A 268 21.81 -21.02 21.71
CA ARG A 268 21.16 -19.77 22.12
C ARG A 268 19.92 -20.11 22.95
N ALA A 269 19.78 -19.52 24.13
CA ALA A 269 18.53 -19.57 24.87
C ALA A 269 17.41 -18.93 24.05
N VAL A 270 16.22 -19.46 24.13
CA VAL A 270 15.03 -18.93 23.41
C VAL A 270 13.93 -18.62 24.41
N HIS A 271 13.48 -17.37 24.38
CA HIS A 271 12.28 -16.91 25.07
C HIS A 271 11.21 -16.57 24.05
N VAL A 272 9.96 -16.99 24.31
CA VAL A 272 8.78 -16.64 23.52
C VAL A 272 7.95 -15.70 24.36
N GLY A 273 7.75 -14.47 23.90
CA GLY A 273 6.94 -13.46 24.58
C GLY A 273 5.46 -13.83 24.61
N SER A 274 4.72 -13.15 25.49
CA SER A 274 3.29 -13.39 25.67
C SER A 274 2.50 -13.20 24.37
N LEU A 275 1.47 -14.03 24.23
CA LEU A 275 0.49 -13.93 23.16
C LEU A 275 -0.40 -12.67 23.29
N SER A 276 -0.68 -12.25 24.51
CA SER A 276 -1.69 -11.23 24.84
C SER A 276 -1.12 -9.86 25.20
N ALA A 277 0.21 -9.73 25.25
CA ALA A 277 0.88 -8.48 25.65
C ALA A 277 2.17 -8.27 24.84
N PRO A 278 2.56 -7.01 24.58
CA PRO A 278 3.85 -6.69 23.98
C PRO A 278 5.00 -7.14 24.88
N VAL A 279 6.07 -7.65 24.30
CA VAL A 279 7.33 -7.93 25.02
C VAL A 279 7.87 -6.62 25.59
N THR A 280 8.09 -6.58 26.90
CA THR A 280 8.53 -5.38 27.61
C THR A 280 10.02 -5.42 27.94
N LEU A 281 10.60 -4.25 28.24
CA LEU A 281 11.99 -4.16 28.69
C LEU A 281 12.21 -4.89 30.02
N GLU A 282 11.23 -4.87 30.92
CA GLU A 282 11.28 -5.57 32.21
C GLU A 282 11.27 -7.09 32.03
N GLU A 283 10.45 -7.59 31.13
CA GLU A 283 10.43 -9.00 30.73
C GLU A 283 11.80 -9.44 30.20
N ILE A 284 12.37 -8.70 29.24
CA ILE A 284 13.70 -8.99 28.68
C ILE A 284 14.77 -8.97 29.76
N LYS A 285 14.70 -8.03 30.71
CA LYS A 285 15.63 -7.96 31.83
C LYS A 285 15.58 -9.25 32.67
N THR A 286 14.38 -9.72 32.97
CA THR A 286 14.18 -10.94 33.73
C THR A 286 14.76 -12.18 33.02
N VAL A 287 14.53 -12.28 31.70
CA VAL A 287 15.10 -13.36 30.87
C VAL A 287 16.62 -13.29 30.81
N VAL A 288 17.20 -12.08 30.65
CA VAL A 288 18.64 -11.86 30.64
C VAL A 288 19.29 -12.24 31.99
N ASP A 289 18.63 -11.92 33.10
CA ASP A 289 19.11 -12.31 34.43
C ASP A 289 19.05 -13.84 34.58
N GLU A 290 17.99 -14.53 34.14
CA GLU A 290 17.92 -15.99 34.14
C GLU A 290 19.00 -16.62 33.23
N CYS A 291 19.27 -16.04 32.05
CA CYS A 291 20.38 -16.46 31.18
C CYS A 291 21.73 -16.41 31.90
N LYS A 292 21.98 -15.29 32.60
CA LYS A 292 23.21 -15.09 33.36
C LYS A 292 23.38 -16.11 34.45
N ASP A 293 22.32 -16.37 35.25
CA ASP A 293 22.33 -17.30 36.34
C ASP A 293 22.56 -18.74 35.89
N ASN A 294 22.17 -19.07 34.68
CA ASN A 294 22.32 -20.38 34.03
C ASN A 294 23.44 -20.49 33.01
N ASN A 295 24.34 -19.48 32.94
CA ASN A 295 25.51 -19.44 32.05
C ASN A 295 25.19 -19.43 30.55
N PHE A 296 23.99 -19.01 30.12
CA PHE A 296 23.73 -18.72 28.72
C PHE A 296 24.35 -17.37 28.34
N LYS A 297 25.12 -17.36 27.26
CA LYS A 297 25.78 -16.15 26.73
C LYS A 297 25.05 -15.54 25.55
N THR A 298 24.05 -16.22 25.05
CA THR A 298 23.32 -15.83 23.83
C THR A 298 21.84 -16.08 24.05
N LEU A 299 21.00 -15.13 23.65
CA LEU A 299 19.56 -15.15 23.87
C LEU A 299 18.81 -14.65 22.61
N ASP A 300 17.81 -15.39 22.21
CA ASP A 300 16.80 -15.00 21.21
C ASP A 300 15.48 -14.76 21.92
N VAL A 301 14.96 -13.55 21.83
CA VAL A 301 13.62 -13.21 22.32
C VAL A 301 12.69 -13.10 21.11
N LEU A 302 11.66 -13.92 21.09
CA LEU A 302 10.66 -13.98 20.02
C LEU A 302 9.41 -13.22 20.49
N GLY A 303 8.96 -12.23 19.74
CA GLY A 303 7.79 -11.41 20.12
C GLY A 303 6.81 -11.19 18.96
N LEU A 304 5.51 -11.20 19.25
CA LEU A 304 4.46 -10.77 18.33
C LEU A 304 4.37 -9.25 18.28
N GLU A 305 4.48 -8.62 19.42
CA GLU A 305 4.45 -7.17 19.62
C GLU A 305 5.58 -6.75 20.57
N TRP A 306 6.01 -5.51 20.47
CA TRP A 306 7.13 -4.98 21.21
C TRP A 306 6.78 -3.69 21.90
N GLY A 307 7.19 -3.57 23.15
CA GLY A 307 7.14 -2.29 23.87
C GLY A 307 8.08 -1.27 23.24
N TYR A 308 7.69 -0.01 23.21
CA TYR A 308 8.40 1.07 22.49
C TYR A 308 9.85 1.30 22.96
N GLU A 309 10.19 0.88 24.16
CA GLU A 309 11.53 1.07 24.76
C GLU A 309 12.46 -0.14 24.54
N VAL A 310 11.95 -1.22 23.90
CA VAL A 310 12.62 -2.53 23.92
C VAL A 310 13.91 -2.54 23.11
N ASN A 311 13.93 -1.98 21.91
CA ASN A 311 15.00 -2.28 20.94
C ASN A 311 16.41 -1.90 21.44
N GLU A 312 16.66 -0.63 21.74
CA GLU A 312 18.00 -0.16 22.12
C GLU A 312 18.35 -0.44 23.58
N LEU A 313 17.39 -0.19 24.48
CA LEU A 313 17.60 -0.40 25.91
C LEU A 313 17.78 -1.87 26.25
N ALA A 314 17.08 -2.77 25.56
CA ALA A 314 17.24 -4.21 25.72
C ALA A 314 18.63 -4.67 25.28
N LYS A 315 19.12 -4.25 24.11
CA LYS A 315 20.46 -4.58 23.63
C LYS A 315 21.55 -4.01 24.54
N ALA A 316 21.38 -2.78 25.04
CA ALA A 316 22.33 -2.17 25.97
C ALA A 316 22.34 -2.90 27.35
N LEU A 317 21.19 -3.33 27.84
CA LEU A 317 21.04 -4.10 29.06
C LEU A 317 21.70 -5.48 28.95
N ALA A 318 21.40 -6.20 27.87
CA ALA A 318 21.96 -7.53 27.61
C ALA A 318 23.51 -7.47 27.49
N LYS A 319 24.04 -6.45 26.79
CA LYS A 319 25.48 -6.22 26.67
C LYS A 319 26.15 -5.98 28.03
N LYS A 320 25.52 -5.23 28.94
CA LYS A 320 26.02 -5.05 30.32
C LYS A 320 26.06 -6.37 31.11
N SER A 321 25.15 -7.29 30.81
CA SER A 321 25.10 -8.63 31.41
C SER A 321 25.95 -9.66 30.67
N ASN A 322 26.71 -9.24 29.63
CA ASN A 322 27.51 -10.10 28.76
C ASN A 322 26.71 -11.21 28.07
N VAL A 323 25.46 -10.87 27.68
CA VAL A 323 24.56 -11.72 26.90
C VAL A 323 24.38 -11.08 25.52
N ASP A 324 24.62 -11.86 24.46
CA ASP A 324 24.33 -11.46 23.09
C ASP A 324 22.83 -11.69 22.79
N LEU A 325 22.08 -10.60 22.63
CA LEU A 325 20.64 -10.57 22.47
C LEU A 325 20.22 -10.33 21.02
N ARG A 326 19.35 -11.20 20.52
CA ARG A 326 18.58 -10.94 19.29
C ARG A 326 17.09 -10.79 19.63
N LEU A 327 16.45 -9.80 19.05
CA LEU A 327 15.01 -9.54 19.13
C LEU A 327 14.40 -9.98 17.80
N ILE A 328 13.50 -10.94 17.83
CA ILE A 328 13.04 -11.63 16.63
C ILE A 328 11.51 -11.53 16.53
N GLN A 329 11.04 -10.98 15.43
CA GLN A 329 9.63 -10.86 15.14
C GLN A 329 9.03 -12.24 14.87
N ILE A 330 8.03 -12.63 15.62
CA ILE A 330 7.16 -13.76 15.29
C ILE A 330 6.29 -13.33 14.10
N PRO A 331 6.23 -14.12 13.02
CA PRO A 331 5.34 -13.83 11.89
C PRO A 331 3.89 -13.64 12.33
N SER A 332 3.17 -12.76 11.66
CA SER A 332 1.77 -12.50 11.97
C SER A 332 0.90 -13.75 11.80
N TYR A 333 -0.24 -13.80 12.49
CA TYR A 333 -1.20 -14.90 12.33
C TYR A 333 -1.59 -15.12 10.86
N ASN A 334 -1.72 -14.06 10.07
CA ASN A 334 -2.04 -14.17 8.66
C ASN A 334 -0.90 -14.78 7.85
N GLU A 335 0.35 -14.51 8.19
CA GLU A 335 1.52 -15.15 7.56
C GLU A 335 1.59 -16.61 7.99
N LEU A 336 1.33 -16.90 9.26
CA LEU A 336 1.25 -18.27 9.78
C LEU A 336 0.10 -19.06 9.13
N SER A 337 -1.10 -18.48 9.04
CA SER A 337 -2.26 -19.11 8.41
C SER A 337 -2.11 -19.24 6.90
N SER A 338 -1.47 -18.28 6.22
CA SER A 338 -1.20 -18.37 4.78
C SER A 338 -0.21 -19.47 4.43
N ALA A 339 0.77 -19.71 5.30
CA ALA A 339 1.69 -20.84 5.15
C ALA A 339 1.00 -22.21 5.32
N LEU A 340 -0.20 -22.20 5.90
CA LEU A 340 -1.05 -23.38 6.12
C LEU A 340 -2.13 -23.57 5.02
N VAL A 341 -2.27 -22.63 4.09
CA VAL A 341 -3.21 -22.74 2.97
C VAL A 341 -2.85 -23.99 2.12
N GLY A 342 -3.76 -24.91 2.04
CA GLY A 342 -3.58 -26.21 1.38
C GLY A 342 -3.49 -27.40 2.36
N PHE A 343 -3.34 -27.11 3.63
CA PHE A 343 -3.50 -28.09 4.70
C PHE A 343 -4.85 -27.81 5.37
N ASP A 344 -5.80 -28.70 5.28
CA ASP A 344 -7.08 -28.64 6.03
C ASP A 344 -6.81 -28.97 7.51
N LEU A 345 -5.97 -28.13 8.16
CA LEU A 345 -5.39 -28.38 9.45
C LEU A 345 -5.76 -27.24 10.42
N ASN A 346 -6.37 -27.63 11.52
CA ASN A 346 -6.44 -26.81 12.70
C ASN A 346 -5.00 -26.57 13.22
N LEU A 347 -4.57 -25.32 13.41
CA LEU A 347 -3.26 -24.91 13.92
C LEU A 347 -2.78 -25.73 15.14
N PHE A 348 -3.72 -26.27 15.91
CA PHE A 348 -3.46 -27.07 17.11
C PHE A 348 -3.23 -28.57 16.86
N LYS A 349 -3.36 -29.05 15.63
CA LYS A 349 -3.26 -30.48 15.31
C LYS A 349 -2.31 -30.75 14.13
N ILE A 350 -1.39 -29.85 13.86
CA ILE A 350 -0.42 -30.01 12.78
C ILE A 350 0.62 -31.04 13.25
N PRO A 351 0.82 -32.14 12.51
CA PRO A 351 1.89 -33.08 12.82
C PRO A 351 3.26 -32.40 12.78
N GLU A 352 4.12 -32.69 13.76
CA GLU A 352 5.48 -32.15 13.87
C GLU A 352 6.25 -32.21 12.56
N GLU A 353 6.14 -33.33 11.84
CA GLU A 353 6.83 -33.53 10.55
C GLU A 353 6.41 -32.54 9.46
N ILE A 354 5.16 -32.06 9.46
CA ILE A 354 4.65 -31.07 8.50
C ILE A 354 5.15 -29.67 8.88
N VAL A 355 5.17 -29.35 10.19
CA VAL A 355 5.74 -28.10 10.66
C VAL A 355 7.20 -27.98 10.26
N GLU A 356 8.00 -29.01 10.47
CA GLU A 356 9.44 -29.00 10.16
C GLU A 356 9.73 -29.01 8.67
N LYS A 357 9.00 -29.80 7.87
CA LYS A 357 9.34 -30.02 6.46
C LYS A 357 8.76 -29.00 5.50
N GLU A 358 7.55 -28.49 5.78
CA GLU A 358 6.82 -27.66 4.84
C GLU A 358 6.59 -26.22 5.35
N ILE A 359 6.16 -26.08 6.60
CA ILE A 359 5.74 -24.78 7.13
C ILE A 359 6.94 -23.92 7.49
N SER A 360 7.92 -24.48 8.20
CA SER A 360 9.11 -23.74 8.63
C SER A 360 9.95 -23.16 7.49
N LYS A 361 9.87 -23.75 6.28
CA LYS A 361 10.57 -23.25 5.09
C LYS A 361 9.95 -21.97 4.53
N ASN A 362 8.64 -21.81 4.72
CA ASN A 362 7.87 -20.67 4.18
C ASN A 362 7.68 -19.54 5.19
N ILE A 363 8.03 -19.80 6.45
CA ILE A 363 7.91 -18.82 7.55
C ILE A 363 9.29 -18.24 7.85
N LYS A 364 9.39 -16.92 7.78
CA LYS A 364 10.63 -16.21 8.09
C LYS A 364 10.51 -15.50 9.43
N PHE A 365 11.35 -15.90 10.37
CA PHE A 365 11.59 -15.14 11.60
C PHE A 365 12.63 -14.07 11.32
N ILE A 366 12.26 -12.80 11.50
CA ILE A 366 13.10 -11.65 11.12
C ILE A 366 13.57 -10.95 12.39
N GLU A 367 14.88 -10.74 12.53
CA GLU A 367 15.42 -9.90 13.61
C GLU A 367 14.96 -8.46 13.42
N LEU A 368 14.67 -7.76 14.53
CA LEU A 368 14.29 -6.35 14.48
C LEU A 368 15.45 -5.47 14.00
N PRO A 369 15.19 -4.48 13.14
CA PRO A 369 16.21 -3.49 12.77
C PRO A 369 16.73 -2.74 13.98
N TYR A 370 18.00 -2.32 13.95
CA TYR A 370 18.60 -1.45 14.96
C TYR A 370 18.51 0.00 14.52
N LEU A 371 18.05 0.88 15.42
CA LEU A 371 17.94 2.33 15.18
C LEU A 371 18.59 3.11 16.33
N GLU A 372 19.63 3.87 16.03
CA GLU A 372 20.26 4.80 16.98
C GLU A 372 19.95 6.25 16.59
N VAL A 373 19.46 7.02 17.57
CA VAL A 373 19.13 8.44 17.39
C VAL A 373 19.84 9.26 18.46
N GLU A 374 20.74 10.13 18.03
CA GLU A 374 21.36 11.15 18.87
C GLU A 374 20.41 12.34 19.06
N THR A 375 20.35 12.87 20.28
CA THR A 375 19.51 14.02 20.61
C THR A 375 20.38 15.17 21.15
N LYS A 376 20.24 16.36 20.58
CA LYS A 376 20.87 17.58 21.06
C LYS A 376 19.81 18.60 21.45
N ILE A 377 19.93 19.14 22.69
CA ILE A 377 18.96 20.10 23.21
C ILE A 377 19.72 21.42 23.47
N LYS A 378 19.22 22.52 22.90
CA LYS A 378 19.72 23.88 23.12
C LYS A 378 18.51 24.79 23.47
N GLY A 379 18.31 25.04 24.77
CA GLY A 379 17.11 25.76 25.24
C GLY A 379 15.82 25.04 24.82
N LYS A 380 15.02 25.67 23.99
CA LYS A 380 13.78 25.10 23.47
C LYS A 380 13.92 24.37 22.12
N ASN A 381 15.11 24.40 21.53
CA ASN A 381 15.39 23.71 20.27
C ASN A 381 15.91 22.28 20.53
N VAL A 382 15.34 21.31 19.84
CA VAL A 382 15.74 19.90 19.85
C VAL A 382 16.13 19.49 18.45
N GLU A 383 17.36 19.03 18.27
CA GLU A 383 17.85 18.37 17.05
C GLU A 383 17.91 16.87 17.32
N LEU A 384 17.30 16.10 16.45
CA LEU A 384 17.48 14.65 16.33
C LEU A 384 18.38 14.35 15.16
N LYS A 385 19.23 13.35 15.31
CA LYS A 385 20.09 12.85 14.23
C LYS A 385 20.07 11.33 14.26
N ILE A 386 19.73 10.70 13.14
CA ILE A 386 19.96 9.28 12.96
C ILE A 386 21.48 9.04 12.97
N ALA A 387 21.98 8.42 14.03
CA ALA A 387 23.39 8.12 14.23
C ALA A 387 23.75 6.82 13.53
N ASP A 388 22.93 5.79 13.66
CA ASP A 388 23.12 4.51 13.01
C ASP A 388 21.76 3.83 12.73
N PHE A 389 21.71 3.06 11.64
CA PHE A 389 20.58 2.23 11.27
C PHE A 389 21.09 0.94 10.62
N GLN A 390 20.72 -0.21 11.18
CA GLN A 390 21.17 -1.50 10.69
C GLN A 390 19.98 -2.44 10.49
N LEU A 391 20.00 -3.15 9.36
CA LEU A 391 19.08 -4.23 9.08
C LEU A 391 19.76 -5.57 9.39
N PRO A 392 18.98 -6.56 9.84
CA PRO A 392 19.50 -7.92 9.98
C PRO A 392 19.94 -8.46 8.61
N PRO A 393 20.93 -9.36 8.57
CA PRO A 393 21.41 -9.94 7.32
C PRO A 393 20.32 -10.79 6.66
N THR A 394 19.90 -10.38 5.48
CA THR A 394 18.94 -11.12 4.63
C THR A 394 19.53 -11.32 3.23
N PRO A 395 19.05 -12.30 2.45
CA PRO A 395 19.48 -12.46 1.06
C PRO A 395 19.26 -11.17 0.24
N GLU A 396 18.13 -10.51 0.43
CA GLU A 396 17.77 -9.26 -0.25
C GLU A 396 18.74 -8.12 0.11
N LEU A 397 19.16 -8.03 1.38
CA LEU A 397 20.15 -7.07 1.82
C LEU A 397 21.53 -7.38 1.20
N ALA A 398 21.88 -8.66 1.08
CA ALA A 398 23.14 -9.06 0.46
C ALA A 398 23.23 -8.63 -1.01
N GLU A 399 22.13 -8.70 -1.76
CA GLU A 399 22.06 -8.27 -3.18
C GLU A 399 22.33 -6.78 -3.38
N ILE A 400 22.02 -5.94 -2.38
CA ILE A 400 22.19 -4.49 -2.46
C ILE A 400 23.39 -3.98 -1.66
N SER A 401 24.11 -4.87 -0.94
CA SER A 401 25.18 -4.49 0.00
C SER A 401 26.27 -3.62 -0.62
N GLU A 402 26.66 -3.88 -1.87
CA GLU A 402 27.66 -3.08 -2.59
C GLU A 402 27.23 -1.64 -2.86
N LYS A 403 25.91 -1.37 -2.85
CA LYS A 403 25.34 -0.04 -3.09
C LYS A 403 25.20 0.79 -1.81
N ILE A 404 25.30 0.16 -0.66
CA ILE A 404 25.16 0.78 0.66
C ILE A 404 26.48 1.42 1.05
N LYS A 405 26.51 2.75 1.13
CA LYS A 405 27.69 3.53 1.56
C LYS A 405 27.52 4.10 2.95
N ASP A 406 26.28 4.22 3.41
CA ASP A 406 25.91 4.83 4.68
C ASP A 406 24.66 4.13 5.21
N SER A 407 24.49 4.07 6.53
CA SER A 407 23.32 3.47 7.17
C SER A 407 22.01 4.08 6.71
N VAL A 408 21.97 5.37 6.38
CA VAL A 408 20.75 6.01 5.84
C VAL A 408 20.39 5.56 4.41
N ASP A 409 21.30 4.91 3.68
CA ASP A 409 20.98 4.33 2.38
C ASP A 409 19.98 3.17 2.50
N LEU A 410 19.78 2.64 3.70
CA LEU A 410 18.77 1.63 4.03
C LEU A 410 17.41 2.23 4.40
N ILE A 411 17.32 3.55 4.59
CA ILE A 411 16.10 4.23 5.01
C ILE A 411 15.35 4.73 3.78
N ASP A 412 14.07 4.36 3.67
CA ASP A 412 13.19 4.84 2.63
C ASP A 412 12.34 6.04 3.08
N TYR A 413 12.01 6.08 4.37
CA TYR A 413 11.18 7.11 5.00
C TYR A 413 11.48 7.19 6.49
N TRP A 414 11.52 8.40 7.05
CA TRP A 414 11.45 8.58 8.49
C TRP A 414 10.64 9.80 8.87
N ALA A 415 10.06 9.75 10.06
CA ALA A 415 9.18 10.79 10.56
C ALA A 415 9.28 10.95 12.06
N VAL A 416 8.85 12.10 12.55
CA VAL A 416 8.94 12.46 13.96
C VAL A 416 7.60 13.00 14.46
N ASP A 417 7.13 12.43 15.55
CA ASP A 417 6.13 13.01 16.44
C ASP A 417 6.84 13.68 17.62
N TRP A 418 6.83 15.01 17.64
CA TRP A 418 7.53 15.80 18.65
C TRP A 418 6.80 15.86 20.01
N ASN A 419 5.57 15.34 20.10
CA ASN A 419 4.76 15.34 21.30
C ASN A 419 3.90 14.07 21.41
N TYR A 420 4.57 12.92 21.28
CA TYR A 420 3.93 11.61 21.34
C TYR A 420 3.28 11.36 22.72
N ARG A 421 2.04 10.91 22.72
CA ARG A 421 1.23 10.74 23.93
C ARG A 421 1.02 9.28 24.35
N GLY A 422 1.65 8.33 23.63
CA GLY A 422 1.62 6.92 23.99
C GLY A 422 0.56 6.09 23.23
N ASP A 423 -0.26 6.70 22.39
CA ASP A 423 -1.33 6.03 21.65
C ASP A 423 -1.15 6.12 20.13
N THR A 424 -1.28 7.31 19.57
CA THR A 424 -1.29 7.55 18.12
C THR A 424 -0.07 8.34 17.70
N PHE A 425 0.63 7.89 16.67
CA PHE A 425 1.73 8.62 16.05
C PHE A 425 1.20 9.74 15.18
N HIS A 426 1.55 10.99 15.51
CA HIS A 426 1.22 12.17 14.71
C HIS A 426 2.44 12.60 13.91
N ASN A 427 2.38 12.47 12.60
CA ASN A 427 3.45 12.88 11.72
C ASN A 427 3.55 14.40 11.67
N GLN A 428 4.45 14.98 12.47
CA GLN A 428 4.67 16.43 12.56
C GLN A 428 5.89 16.88 11.75
N TRP A 429 6.80 15.96 11.46
CA TRP A 429 7.94 16.15 10.57
C TRP A 429 8.23 14.83 9.87
N GLN A 430 8.67 14.91 8.61
CA GLN A 430 9.02 13.72 7.84
C GLN A 430 10.03 14.04 6.75
N ASP A 431 10.77 13.02 6.35
CA ASP A 431 11.58 13.00 5.17
C ASP A 431 11.58 11.62 4.52
N TYR A 432 11.66 11.56 3.18
CA TYR A 432 11.54 10.31 2.43
C TYR A 432 12.23 10.41 1.08
N ARG A 433 12.67 9.26 0.58
CA ARG A 433 13.34 9.16 -0.71
C ARG A 433 12.35 9.36 -1.85
N THR A 434 12.76 10.19 -2.80
CA THR A 434 12.04 10.40 -4.06
C THR A 434 12.98 10.14 -5.24
N LYS A 435 12.46 10.17 -6.47
CA LYS A 435 13.31 10.14 -7.66
C LYS A 435 14.21 11.39 -7.78
N ARG A 436 13.76 12.52 -7.25
CA ARG A 436 14.51 13.80 -7.26
C ARG A 436 15.53 13.87 -6.12
N GLU A 437 15.16 13.32 -4.97
CA GLU A 437 15.95 13.28 -3.73
C GLU A 437 16.12 11.83 -3.28
N PRO A 438 17.17 11.12 -3.77
CA PRO A 438 17.30 9.68 -3.56
C PRO A 438 17.85 9.31 -2.17
N ARG A 439 18.06 10.28 -1.29
CA ARG A 439 18.51 10.08 0.10
C ARG A 439 17.68 10.90 1.05
N VAL A 440 17.49 10.39 2.25
CA VAL A 440 16.86 11.13 3.35
C VAL A 440 17.89 11.96 4.12
N ASP A 441 17.44 13.08 4.67
CA ASP A 441 18.23 13.84 5.63
C ASP A 441 18.41 13.07 6.93
N LYS A 442 19.62 13.15 7.50
CA LYS A 442 19.92 12.51 8.80
C LYS A 442 19.35 13.26 9.99
N LYS A 443 18.86 14.47 9.81
CA LYS A 443 18.54 15.40 10.89
C LYS A 443 17.12 15.94 10.78
N ALA A 444 16.48 16.04 11.95
CA ALA A 444 15.23 16.75 12.13
C ALA A 444 15.37 17.75 13.28
N ASN A 445 14.74 18.90 13.15
CA ASN A 445 14.80 19.98 14.15
C ASN A 445 13.39 20.45 14.51
N TYR A 446 13.20 20.75 15.81
CA TYR A 446 11.96 21.32 16.30
C TYR A 446 12.21 22.29 17.43
N THR A 447 11.46 23.40 17.46
CA THR A 447 11.52 24.39 18.54
C THR A 447 10.22 24.39 19.31
N TYR A 448 10.28 23.97 20.57
CA TYR A 448 9.12 23.98 21.46
C TYR A 448 8.73 25.39 21.86
N THR A 449 7.45 25.66 21.96
CA THR A 449 6.93 26.97 22.44
C THR A 449 7.02 27.11 23.94
N LYS A 450 6.89 26.00 24.68
CA LYS A 450 6.90 25.94 26.15
C LYS A 450 8.01 25.02 26.65
N SER A 451 8.61 25.39 27.80
CA SER A 451 9.50 24.49 28.54
C SER A 451 8.69 23.34 29.15
N GLY A 452 9.28 22.17 29.26
CA GLY A 452 8.59 21.00 29.79
C GLY A 452 9.30 19.68 29.48
N GLU A 453 8.69 18.59 29.87
CA GLU A 453 9.09 17.24 29.52
C GLU A 453 8.21 16.74 28.37
N TYR A 454 8.85 16.22 27.33
CA TYR A 454 8.18 15.73 26.13
C TYR A 454 8.66 14.32 25.79
N GLN A 455 7.78 13.55 25.18
CA GLN A 455 8.13 12.29 24.54
C GLN A 455 8.13 12.51 23.04
N ILE A 456 9.21 12.15 22.40
CA ILE A 456 9.37 12.24 20.94
C ILE A 456 9.37 10.81 20.41
N MET A 457 8.55 10.52 19.41
CA MET A 457 8.60 9.25 18.71
C MET A 457 9.22 9.43 17.33
N VAL A 458 10.28 8.69 17.07
CA VAL A 458 10.90 8.58 15.74
C VAL A 458 10.44 7.29 15.10
N LYS A 459 9.93 7.35 13.89
CA LYS A 459 9.55 6.20 13.08
C LYS A 459 10.38 6.14 11.82
N VAL A 460 11.00 5.00 11.55
CA VAL A 460 11.80 4.74 10.34
C VAL A 460 11.18 3.57 9.59
N ILE A 461 11.12 3.68 8.27
CA ILE A 461 10.73 2.59 7.37
C ILE A 461 11.91 2.34 6.42
N ASP A 462 12.33 1.10 6.34
CA ASP A 462 13.45 0.69 5.49
C ASP A 462 13.06 0.50 4.03
N VAL A 463 14.05 0.28 3.18
CA VAL A 463 13.90 0.08 1.74
C VAL A 463 13.11 -1.19 1.36
N PHE A 464 12.90 -2.10 2.29
CA PHE A 464 12.11 -3.32 2.12
C PHE A 464 10.69 -3.19 2.69
N GLY A 465 10.34 -2.03 3.31
CA GLY A 465 9.03 -1.75 3.90
C GLY A 465 8.90 -2.19 5.37
N GLY A 466 9.97 -2.69 5.98
CA GLY A 466 10.04 -2.96 7.42
C GLY A 466 10.04 -1.65 8.20
N ASP A 467 9.41 -1.61 9.39
CA ASP A 467 9.35 -0.42 10.22
C ASP A 467 9.96 -0.64 11.61
N VAL A 468 10.57 0.41 12.11
CA VAL A 468 11.08 0.49 13.48
C VAL A 468 10.75 1.84 14.07
N SER A 469 10.43 1.87 15.35
CA SER A 469 10.12 3.10 16.08
C SER A 469 10.96 3.20 17.35
N LYS A 470 11.25 4.45 17.74
CA LYS A 470 12.00 4.77 18.97
C LYS A 470 11.35 5.92 19.69
N VAL A 471 11.13 5.78 21.00
CA VAL A 471 10.63 6.85 21.87
C VAL A 471 11.78 7.45 22.66
N ILE A 472 11.89 8.78 22.65
CA ILE A 472 12.93 9.55 23.29
C ILE A 472 12.29 10.53 24.27
N LYS A 473 12.68 10.50 25.54
CA LYS A 473 12.23 11.47 26.56
C LYS A 473 13.20 12.65 26.59
N VAL A 474 12.70 13.86 26.46
CA VAL A 474 13.49 15.09 26.47
C VAL A 474 12.95 16.09 27.49
N LYS A 475 13.86 16.82 28.13
CA LYS A 475 13.55 17.94 29.03
C LYS A 475 14.02 19.24 28.41
N VAL A 476 13.07 20.05 28.00
CA VAL A 476 13.27 21.34 27.32
C VAL A 476 13.19 22.46 28.37
N LYS A 477 14.18 23.35 28.37
CA LYS A 477 14.28 24.46 29.36
C LYS A 477 13.82 25.79 28.76
#